data_627cd6b7bdafae2cec7b1c1caf922cdf
#
_entry.id   627cd6b7bdafae2cec7b1c1caf922cdf
#
_cell.length_a   1.000
_cell.length_b   1.000
_cell.length_c   1.000
_cell.angle_alpha   90.00
_cell.angle_beta   90.00
_cell.angle_gamma   90.00
#
_symmetry.space_group_name_H-M   'P 1'
#
loop_
_entity.id
_entity.type
_entity.pdbx_description
1 polymer ?
#
loop_
_entity_poly.entity_id
_entity_poly.type
_entity_poly.pdbx_seq_one_letter_code
_entity_poly.pdbx_strand_id
1 'polypeptide(L)'
;MQALLNAIAQMAKTADACRVFHGRGGLYPGCEHWTLDWFAPVWLLTSFKPVSEDELALCHQALAQRWETLAPGEPLNWVFQCRAPGEAQTRLMAGCVPEPHVVTEQGARYLVHVMRGQNHGLFLDMANGREWLKSHALHENILNLFAYTCAFSVVALQGGAAQVVNLDMSQGALAVGQQNHRLNDLPAKARFLGHDIFKTWGKINKMGPYGVIVIDPPSYQKGSFIATKDYIKLIRRLPDLLEPQGHVLLCLNAPELDTQFLHAQVAEAAPALRFVERLANPAAFVDIDPEKSLKVLHYQNA
;
A
#
# COMPACT_ATOMS: atom_id res chain seq x y z
N MET A 1 -25.91 -0.62 0.08
CA MET A 1 -25.82 -1.29 1.39
C MET A 1 -25.83 -2.83 1.28
N GLN A 2 -26.74 -3.46 0.53
CA GLN A 2 -26.90 -4.92 0.52
C GLN A 2 -25.60 -5.69 0.12
N ALA A 3 -24.84 -5.19 -0.84
CA ALA A 3 -23.58 -5.84 -1.26
C ALA A 3 -22.53 -5.86 -0.12
N LEU A 4 -22.43 -4.78 0.66
CA LEU A 4 -21.56 -4.75 1.85
C LEU A 4 -22.02 -5.77 2.91
N LEU A 5 -23.33 -5.84 3.20
CA LEU A 5 -23.88 -6.79 4.17
C LEU A 5 -23.65 -8.24 3.71
N ASN A 6 -23.79 -8.53 2.42
CA ASN A 6 -23.49 -9.84 1.86
C ASN A 6 -21.99 -10.19 1.99
N ALA A 7 -21.10 -9.24 1.75
CA ALA A 7 -19.66 -9.43 1.93
C ALA A 7 -19.31 -9.72 3.40
N ILE A 8 -19.93 -9.00 4.34
CA ILE A 8 -19.78 -9.26 5.79
C ILE A 8 -20.27 -10.69 6.11
N ALA A 9 -21.41 -11.10 5.60
CA ALA A 9 -21.97 -12.44 5.86
C ALA A 9 -21.08 -13.59 5.31
N GLN A 10 -20.26 -13.30 4.28
CA GLN A 10 -19.38 -14.28 3.63
C GLN A 10 -17.91 -14.17 4.07
N MET A 11 -17.53 -13.10 4.81
CA MET A 11 -16.14 -12.89 5.22
C MET A 11 -15.61 -14.07 6.04
N ALA A 12 -14.29 -14.28 5.96
CA ALA A 12 -13.56 -15.26 6.76
C ALA A 12 -12.61 -14.57 7.75
N LYS A 13 -12.30 -15.22 8.86
CA LYS A 13 -11.22 -14.82 9.76
C LYS A 13 -9.92 -15.35 9.18
N THR A 14 -9.06 -14.47 8.72
CA THR A 14 -7.75 -14.79 8.16
C THR A 14 -6.64 -14.33 9.11
N ALA A 15 -5.46 -14.93 9.01
CA ALA A 15 -4.28 -14.47 9.73
C ALA A 15 -3.78 -13.14 9.17
N ASP A 16 -3.87 -12.98 7.85
CA ASP A 16 -3.33 -11.83 7.14
C ASP A 16 -4.31 -10.66 7.05
N ALA A 17 -3.77 -9.46 7.12
CA ALA A 17 -4.50 -8.24 6.83
C ALA A 17 -4.94 -8.25 5.36
N CYS A 18 -6.21 -7.91 5.12
CA CYS A 18 -6.76 -7.94 3.76
C CYS A 18 -7.98 -7.01 3.63
N ARG A 19 -8.29 -6.64 2.38
CA ARG A 19 -9.56 -6.02 2.05
C ARG A 19 -10.63 -7.10 1.89
N VAL A 20 -11.79 -6.88 2.50
CA VAL A 20 -12.95 -7.76 2.42
C VAL A 20 -14.01 -7.20 1.46
N PHE A 21 -14.19 -5.89 1.43
CA PHE A 21 -15.14 -5.23 0.55
C PHE A 21 -14.55 -3.97 -0.08
N HIS A 22 -14.61 -3.89 -1.41
CA HIS A 22 -14.10 -2.79 -2.21
C HIS A 22 -15.20 -2.16 -3.06
N GLY A 23 -16.05 -1.34 -2.46
CA GLY A 23 -17.12 -0.64 -3.18
C GLY A 23 -16.56 0.39 -4.18
N ARG A 24 -15.41 0.99 -3.88
CA ARG A 24 -14.76 2.03 -4.71
C ARG A 24 -14.45 1.59 -6.15
N GLY A 25 -14.31 0.31 -6.40
CA GLY A 25 -14.13 -0.23 -7.74
C GLY A 25 -15.37 -0.13 -8.64
N GLY A 26 -16.50 0.32 -8.11
CA GLY A 26 -17.74 0.55 -8.87
C GLY A 26 -18.56 -0.70 -9.19
N LEU A 27 -18.10 -1.89 -8.80
CA LEU A 27 -18.80 -3.17 -9.06
C LEU A 27 -20.13 -3.30 -8.31
N TYR A 28 -20.34 -2.49 -7.28
CA TYR A 28 -21.50 -2.61 -6.38
C TYR A 28 -22.29 -1.30 -6.34
N PRO A 29 -23.28 -1.10 -7.28
CA PRO A 29 -24.06 0.13 -7.33
C PRO A 29 -24.69 0.51 -5.99
N GLY A 30 -24.50 1.78 -5.59
CA GLY A 30 -24.95 2.32 -4.31
C GLY A 30 -24.05 1.98 -3.10
N CYS A 31 -22.92 1.26 -3.33
CA CYS A 31 -21.93 0.94 -2.30
C CYS A 31 -20.53 1.49 -2.60
N GLU A 32 -20.39 2.38 -3.60
CA GLU A 32 -19.10 2.88 -4.08
C GLU A 32 -18.31 3.65 -3.03
N HIS A 33 -18.97 4.11 -2.00
CA HIS A 33 -18.35 4.85 -0.90
C HIS A 33 -17.87 3.97 0.25
N TRP A 34 -18.10 2.64 0.21
CA TRP A 34 -17.73 1.74 1.29
C TRP A 34 -16.47 0.93 0.99
N THR A 35 -15.65 0.74 2.02
CA THR A 35 -14.63 -0.31 2.06
C THR A 35 -14.61 -0.97 3.43
N LEU A 36 -14.36 -2.28 3.47
CA LEU A 36 -14.17 -3.04 4.70
C LEU A 36 -12.81 -3.74 4.64
N ASP A 37 -11.96 -3.41 5.61
CA ASP A 37 -10.62 -3.97 5.74
C ASP A 37 -10.51 -4.78 7.04
N TRP A 38 -9.76 -5.87 6.98
CA TRP A 38 -9.35 -6.64 8.13
C TRP A 38 -7.91 -6.30 8.52
N PHE A 39 -7.73 -5.72 9.69
CA PHE A 39 -6.45 -5.51 10.35
C PHE A 39 -6.48 -6.24 11.68
N ALA A 40 -6.24 -7.56 11.67
CA ALA A 40 -6.41 -8.43 12.82
C ALA A 40 -5.91 -7.80 14.14
N PRO A 41 -6.67 -7.80 15.21
CA PRO A 41 -8.02 -8.36 15.38
C PRO A 41 -9.14 -7.31 15.20
N VAL A 42 -8.96 -6.30 14.34
CA VAL A 42 -9.86 -5.15 14.18
C VAL A 42 -10.42 -5.09 12.75
N TRP A 43 -11.73 -4.95 12.64
CA TRP A 43 -12.41 -4.59 11.38
C TRP A 43 -12.42 -3.07 11.22
N LEU A 44 -12.00 -2.58 10.05
CA LEU A 44 -12.05 -1.17 9.70
C LEU A 44 -13.05 -0.96 8.57
N LEU A 45 -14.20 -0.39 8.90
CA LEU A 45 -15.20 0.06 7.93
C LEU A 45 -14.96 1.53 7.60
N THR A 46 -14.68 1.83 6.33
CA THR A 46 -14.48 3.20 5.87
C THR A 46 -15.60 3.62 4.92
N SER A 47 -16.13 4.84 5.13
CA SER A 47 -17.00 5.50 4.17
C SER A 47 -16.37 6.78 3.61
N PHE A 48 -16.56 7.01 2.32
CA PHE A 48 -16.14 8.25 1.62
C PHE A 48 -17.27 9.24 1.41
N LYS A 49 -18.45 8.96 2.02
CA LYS A 49 -19.60 9.86 2.13
C LYS A 49 -20.10 9.86 3.57
N PRO A 50 -20.87 10.89 3.99
CA PRO A 50 -21.60 10.84 5.24
C PRO A 50 -22.55 9.63 5.26
N VAL A 51 -22.71 9.02 6.41
CA VAL A 51 -23.59 7.86 6.63
C VAL A 51 -24.46 8.10 7.85
N SER A 52 -25.66 7.52 7.87
CA SER A 52 -26.58 7.61 8.99
C SER A 52 -26.22 6.66 10.13
N GLU A 53 -26.67 6.95 11.34
CA GLU A 53 -26.51 6.02 12.47
C GLU A 53 -27.26 4.70 12.23
N ASP A 54 -28.38 4.72 11.47
CA ASP A 54 -29.12 3.51 11.12
C ASP A 54 -28.28 2.59 10.19
N GLU A 55 -27.56 3.16 9.22
CA GLU A 55 -26.65 2.38 8.37
C GLU A 55 -25.50 1.77 9.20
N LEU A 56 -24.96 2.52 10.16
CA LEU A 56 -23.93 2.00 11.07
C LEU A 56 -24.46 0.91 12.00
N ALA A 57 -25.71 1.05 12.47
CA ALA A 57 -26.38 0.02 13.29
C ALA A 57 -26.58 -1.28 12.50
N LEU A 58 -26.98 -1.21 11.22
CA LEU A 58 -27.07 -2.37 10.34
C LEU A 58 -25.71 -3.05 10.11
N CYS A 59 -24.65 -2.26 9.89
CA CYS A 59 -23.31 -2.79 9.78
C CYS A 59 -22.84 -3.47 11.07
N HIS A 60 -23.12 -2.84 12.23
CA HIS A 60 -22.78 -3.42 13.53
C HIS A 60 -23.49 -4.76 13.75
N GLN A 61 -24.79 -4.83 13.49
CA GLN A 61 -25.55 -6.06 13.63
C GLN A 61 -25.00 -7.18 12.75
N ALA A 62 -24.71 -6.87 11.47
CA ALA A 62 -24.15 -7.86 10.54
C ALA A 62 -22.77 -8.33 10.98
N LEU A 63 -21.88 -7.42 11.39
CA LEU A 63 -20.54 -7.74 11.90
C LEU A 63 -20.61 -8.59 13.17
N ALA A 64 -21.48 -8.22 14.12
CA ALA A 64 -21.64 -8.96 15.38
C ALA A 64 -22.16 -10.38 15.14
N GLN A 65 -23.19 -10.53 14.31
CA GLN A 65 -23.74 -11.85 13.97
C GLN A 65 -22.71 -12.73 13.26
N ARG A 66 -21.98 -12.16 12.32
CA ARG A 66 -20.95 -12.92 11.60
C ARG A 66 -19.79 -13.27 12.51
N TRP A 67 -19.35 -12.34 13.37
CA TRP A 67 -18.22 -12.55 14.28
C TRP A 67 -18.51 -13.65 15.30
N GLU A 68 -19.71 -13.73 15.83
CA GLU A 68 -20.11 -14.81 16.74
C GLU A 68 -19.96 -16.19 16.07
N THR A 69 -20.17 -16.27 14.76
CA THR A 69 -19.97 -17.51 13.98
C THR A 69 -18.48 -17.81 13.74
N LEU A 70 -17.66 -16.77 13.47
CA LEU A 70 -16.23 -16.94 13.10
C LEU A 70 -15.32 -17.12 14.32
N ALA A 71 -15.69 -16.54 15.44
CA ALA A 71 -14.90 -16.48 16.66
C ALA A 71 -15.80 -16.47 17.90
N PRO A 72 -16.53 -17.57 18.19
CA PRO A 72 -17.48 -17.65 19.30
C PRO A 72 -16.82 -17.26 20.63
N GLY A 73 -17.43 -16.32 21.36
CA GLY A 73 -16.95 -15.83 22.63
C GLY A 73 -15.75 -14.85 22.57
N GLU A 74 -15.22 -14.56 21.38
CA GLU A 74 -14.22 -13.49 21.23
C GLU A 74 -14.93 -12.12 21.05
N PRO A 75 -14.38 -11.03 21.64
CA PRO A 75 -14.97 -9.70 21.46
C PRO A 75 -14.87 -9.24 20.01
N LEU A 76 -15.95 -8.69 19.45
CA LEU A 76 -15.90 -7.98 18.18
C LEU A 76 -15.14 -6.66 18.36
N ASN A 77 -14.06 -6.46 17.62
CA ASN A 77 -13.35 -5.18 17.56
C ASN A 77 -13.59 -4.56 16.19
N TRP A 78 -14.21 -3.39 16.15
CA TRP A 78 -14.36 -2.68 14.88
C TRP A 78 -14.35 -1.17 15.02
N VAL A 79 -13.79 -0.53 14.02
CA VAL A 79 -13.63 0.91 13.89
C VAL A 79 -14.37 1.38 12.65
N PHE A 80 -15.07 2.48 12.77
CA PHE A 80 -15.65 3.22 11.65
C PHE A 80 -14.81 4.46 11.35
N GLN A 81 -14.50 4.68 10.07
CA GLN A 81 -13.85 5.90 9.61
C GLN A 81 -14.67 6.57 8.50
N CYS A 82 -15.11 7.81 8.72
CA CYS A 82 -15.64 8.67 7.66
C CYS A 82 -14.50 9.50 7.06
N ARG A 83 -14.38 9.49 5.73
CA ARG A 83 -13.41 10.29 4.96
C ARG A 83 -14.10 11.31 4.05
N ALA A 84 -15.37 11.60 4.28
CA ALA A 84 -16.10 12.65 3.57
C ALA A 84 -15.46 14.03 3.84
N PRO A 85 -15.32 14.89 2.81
CA PRO A 85 -14.81 16.23 3.00
C PRO A 85 -15.63 17.01 4.05
N GLY A 86 -14.95 17.59 5.05
CA GLY A 86 -15.62 18.33 6.13
C GLY A 86 -16.18 17.48 7.27
N GLU A 87 -16.29 16.15 7.11
CA GLU A 87 -16.88 15.24 8.10
C GLU A 87 -15.93 14.10 8.51
N ALA A 88 -14.63 14.31 8.32
CA ALA A 88 -13.63 13.29 8.65
C ALA A 88 -13.65 12.97 10.15
N GLN A 89 -13.93 11.71 10.49
CA GLN A 89 -13.97 11.23 11.87
C GLN A 89 -13.57 9.75 11.94
N THR A 90 -13.06 9.35 13.10
CA THR A 90 -12.77 7.94 13.40
C THR A 90 -13.40 7.59 14.74
N ARG A 91 -14.18 6.50 14.79
CA ARG A 91 -14.93 6.06 15.96
C ARG A 91 -14.63 4.59 16.25
N LEU A 92 -14.27 4.27 17.48
CA LEU A 92 -14.31 2.89 17.97
C LEU A 92 -15.78 2.54 18.21
N MET A 93 -16.27 1.54 17.47
CA MET A 93 -17.69 1.17 17.50
C MET A 93 -17.96 0.00 18.44
N ALA A 94 -17.01 -0.91 18.59
CA ALA A 94 -17.06 -2.00 19.57
C ALA A 94 -15.66 -2.52 19.89
N GLY A 95 -15.52 -3.11 21.07
CA GLY A 95 -14.31 -3.76 21.53
C GLY A 95 -13.14 -2.80 21.81
N CYS A 96 -11.96 -3.19 21.40
CA CYS A 96 -10.73 -2.40 21.58
C CYS A 96 -9.79 -2.51 20.37
N VAL A 97 -8.88 -1.56 20.24
CA VAL A 97 -7.77 -1.60 19.29
C VAL A 97 -6.49 -1.86 20.06
N PRO A 98 -5.70 -2.88 19.71
CA PRO A 98 -4.42 -3.15 20.37
C PRO A 98 -3.46 -1.97 20.25
N GLU A 99 -2.61 -1.78 21.27
CA GLU A 99 -1.51 -0.81 21.23
C GLU A 99 -0.25 -1.48 21.82
N PRO A 100 0.78 -1.78 21.02
CA PRO A 100 0.86 -1.56 19.56
C PRO A 100 -0.07 -2.51 18.76
N HIS A 101 -0.61 -2.01 17.64
CA HIS A 101 -1.39 -2.82 16.73
C HIS A 101 -0.47 -3.41 15.64
N VAL A 102 -0.24 -4.70 15.69
CA VAL A 102 0.60 -5.43 14.75
C VAL A 102 -0.26 -6.37 13.93
N VAL A 103 -0.11 -6.32 12.62
CA VAL A 103 -0.80 -7.21 11.66
C VAL A 103 0.22 -8.02 10.87
N THR A 104 -0.23 -9.11 10.27
CA THR A 104 0.57 -9.91 9.34
C THR A 104 0.07 -9.77 7.91
N GLU A 105 0.96 -9.96 6.96
CA GLU A 105 0.69 -10.15 5.55
C GLU A 105 1.76 -11.06 4.97
N GLN A 106 1.38 -12.24 4.49
CA GLN A 106 2.28 -13.24 3.86
C GLN A 106 3.56 -13.52 4.67
N GLY A 107 3.40 -13.63 6.01
CA GLY A 107 4.48 -13.90 6.93
C GLY A 107 5.33 -12.69 7.32
N ALA A 108 5.04 -11.50 6.83
CA ALA A 108 5.64 -10.25 7.30
C ALA A 108 4.73 -9.58 8.35
N ARG A 109 5.33 -8.92 9.33
CA ARG A 109 4.64 -8.21 10.42
C ARG A 109 4.77 -6.71 10.26
N TYR A 110 3.66 -5.98 10.47
CA TYR A 110 3.61 -4.53 10.29
C TYR A 110 2.87 -3.84 11.42
N LEU A 111 3.39 -2.72 11.87
CA LEU A 111 2.68 -1.79 12.74
C LEU A 111 1.64 -1.01 11.94
N VAL A 112 0.41 -1.03 12.43
CA VAL A 112 -0.70 -0.25 11.88
C VAL A 112 -1.37 0.61 12.95
N HIS A 113 -2.14 1.61 12.52
CA HIS A 113 -2.88 2.50 13.41
C HIS A 113 -4.20 2.90 12.78
N VAL A 114 -5.26 2.18 13.14
CA VAL A 114 -6.60 2.37 12.54
C VAL A 114 -7.41 3.49 13.20
N MET A 115 -6.97 4.00 14.35
CA MET A 115 -7.70 5.04 15.10
C MET A 115 -7.33 6.47 14.69
N ARG A 116 -6.34 6.68 13.85
CA ARG A 116 -5.84 8.02 13.48
C ARG A 116 -5.35 8.08 12.04
N GLY A 117 -5.49 9.27 11.45
CA GLY A 117 -5.05 9.50 10.08
C GLY A 117 -5.88 8.76 9.04
N GLN A 118 -5.49 8.87 7.79
CA GLN A 118 -6.13 8.19 6.66
C GLN A 118 -5.28 7.03 6.12
N ASN A 119 -3.97 7.09 6.31
CA ASN A 119 -3.04 6.04 5.95
C ASN A 119 -2.71 5.24 7.20
N HIS A 120 -3.01 3.95 7.20
CA HIS A 120 -2.97 3.12 8.41
C HIS A 120 -1.65 2.37 8.63
N GLY A 121 -0.61 2.67 7.88
CA GLY A 121 0.71 2.06 8.01
C GLY A 121 0.99 0.92 7.02
N LEU A 122 -0.03 0.32 6.42
CA LEU A 122 0.09 -0.70 5.38
C LEU A 122 -0.96 -0.46 4.30
N PHE A 123 -0.54 -0.40 3.04
CA PHE A 123 -1.41 -0.31 1.87
C PHE A 123 -1.70 -1.72 1.35
N LEU A 124 -2.93 -2.19 1.54
CA LEU A 124 -3.33 -3.57 1.22
C LEU A 124 -3.41 -3.84 -0.29
N ASP A 125 -3.63 -2.81 -1.11
CA ASP A 125 -3.65 -2.88 -2.56
C ASP A 125 -2.28 -3.19 -3.19
N MET A 126 -1.19 -2.95 -2.44
CA MET A 126 0.18 -3.23 -2.87
C MET A 126 0.69 -4.64 -2.47
N ALA A 127 -0.16 -5.53 -1.95
CA ALA A 127 0.25 -6.86 -1.50
C ALA A 127 0.94 -7.67 -2.62
N ASN A 128 0.38 -7.67 -3.84
CA ASN A 128 0.98 -8.38 -4.98
C ASN A 128 2.31 -7.75 -5.43
N GLY A 129 2.44 -6.42 -5.35
CA GLY A 129 3.73 -5.74 -5.59
C GLY A 129 4.80 -6.11 -4.58
N ARG A 130 4.41 -6.28 -3.31
CA ARG A 130 5.33 -6.77 -2.26
C ARG A 130 5.73 -8.22 -2.47
N GLU A 131 4.81 -9.09 -2.86
CA GLU A 131 5.09 -10.49 -3.19
C GLU A 131 6.05 -10.60 -4.37
N TRP A 132 5.80 -9.82 -5.42
CA TRP A 132 6.68 -9.72 -6.57
C TRP A 132 8.08 -9.31 -6.14
N LEU A 133 8.22 -8.23 -5.35
CA LEU A 133 9.54 -7.78 -4.89
C LEU A 133 10.25 -8.85 -4.04
N LYS A 134 9.52 -9.53 -3.15
CA LYS A 134 10.07 -10.62 -2.32
C LYS A 134 10.71 -11.73 -3.18
N SER A 135 10.06 -12.08 -4.29
CA SER A 135 10.54 -13.13 -5.21
C SER A 135 11.71 -12.69 -6.11
N HIS A 136 11.91 -11.37 -6.28
CA HIS A 136 12.98 -10.80 -7.12
C HIS A 136 14.11 -10.15 -6.30
N ALA A 137 14.11 -10.31 -4.98
CA ALA A 137 15.04 -9.60 -4.10
C ALA A 137 16.35 -10.34 -3.81
N LEU A 138 16.44 -11.62 -4.15
CA LEU A 138 17.57 -12.48 -3.72
C LEU A 138 18.91 -11.94 -4.24
N HIS A 139 19.80 -11.57 -3.31
CA HIS A 139 21.12 -10.98 -3.53
C HIS A 139 21.13 -9.59 -4.18
N GLU A 140 19.95 -8.98 -4.40
CA GLU A 140 19.82 -7.69 -5.06
C GLU A 140 20.11 -6.53 -4.10
N ASN A 141 20.66 -5.44 -4.67
CA ASN A 141 20.70 -4.12 -4.05
C ASN A 141 19.42 -3.37 -4.44
N ILE A 142 18.62 -2.97 -3.48
CA ILE A 142 17.26 -2.46 -3.72
C ILE A 142 17.15 -1.00 -3.32
N LEU A 143 16.50 -0.19 -4.18
CA LEU A 143 16.12 1.19 -3.89
C LEU A 143 14.60 1.28 -3.76
N ASN A 144 14.13 1.69 -2.59
CA ASN A 144 12.72 1.89 -2.28
C ASN A 144 12.45 3.40 -2.10
N LEU A 145 11.87 4.01 -3.11
CA LEU A 145 11.55 5.44 -3.14
C LEU A 145 10.11 5.68 -2.71
N PHE A 146 9.87 6.75 -1.94
CA PHE A 146 8.60 7.02 -1.24
C PHE A 146 8.26 5.88 -0.29
N ALA A 147 9.25 5.48 0.50
CA ALA A 147 9.27 4.23 1.24
C ALA A 147 8.19 4.13 2.33
N TYR A 148 7.59 5.24 2.76
CA TYR A 148 6.59 5.30 3.82
C TYR A 148 7.03 4.49 5.05
N THR A 149 6.26 3.49 5.48
CA THR A 149 6.58 2.58 6.60
C THR A 149 7.48 1.41 6.18
N CYS A 150 8.10 1.48 5.02
CA CYS A 150 9.09 0.54 4.48
C CYS A 150 8.57 -0.90 4.31
N ALA A 151 7.29 -1.10 4.02
CA ALA A 151 6.73 -2.43 3.84
C ALA A 151 7.42 -3.23 2.71
N PHE A 152 7.76 -2.57 1.61
CA PHE A 152 8.57 -3.18 0.54
C PHE A 152 9.97 -3.61 1.02
N SER A 153 10.61 -2.80 1.86
CA SER A 153 11.93 -3.12 2.41
C SER A 153 11.91 -4.34 3.32
N VAL A 154 10.84 -4.53 4.09
CA VAL A 154 10.64 -5.71 4.94
C VAL A 154 10.64 -6.98 4.08
N VAL A 155 9.77 -7.04 3.07
CA VAL A 155 9.66 -8.22 2.21
C VAL A 155 10.90 -8.45 1.34
N ALA A 156 11.57 -7.39 0.92
CA ALA A 156 12.82 -7.49 0.18
C ALA A 156 13.92 -8.19 1.00
N LEU A 157 14.09 -7.80 2.26
CA LEU A 157 15.06 -8.47 3.14
C LEU A 157 14.65 -9.89 3.51
N GLN A 158 13.35 -10.18 3.66
CA GLN A 158 12.86 -11.55 3.79
C GLN A 158 13.12 -12.39 2.53
N GLY A 159 13.09 -11.77 1.35
CA GLY A 159 13.45 -12.37 0.06
C GLY A 159 14.95 -12.52 -0.17
N GLY A 160 15.80 -12.09 0.78
CA GLY A 160 17.25 -12.27 0.70
C GLY A 160 18.01 -11.12 0.05
N ALA A 161 17.45 -9.92 -0.01
CA ALA A 161 18.14 -8.74 -0.53
C ALA A 161 19.51 -8.54 0.13
N ALA A 162 20.50 -8.15 -0.67
CA ALA A 162 21.83 -7.83 -0.19
C ALA A 162 21.82 -6.55 0.65
N GLN A 163 21.11 -5.53 0.19
CA GLN A 163 20.90 -4.26 0.88
C GLN A 163 19.60 -3.61 0.39
N VAL A 164 18.95 -2.81 1.26
CA VAL A 164 17.83 -1.95 0.86
C VAL A 164 18.10 -0.51 1.28
N VAL A 165 17.92 0.42 0.36
CA VAL A 165 17.97 1.86 0.62
C VAL A 165 16.54 2.40 0.57
N ASN A 166 16.02 2.83 1.72
CA ASN A 166 14.70 3.44 1.85
C ASN A 166 14.84 4.96 1.87
N LEU A 167 14.06 5.64 1.03
CA LEU A 167 14.03 7.09 1.00
C LEU A 167 12.59 7.59 1.09
N ASP A 168 12.34 8.45 2.08
CA ASP A 168 11.06 9.14 2.29
C ASP A 168 11.31 10.48 2.98
N MET A 169 10.48 11.48 2.72
CA MET A 169 10.57 12.77 3.43
C MET A 169 10.05 12.68 4.87
N SER A 170 9.14 11.75 5.16
CA SER A 170 8.54 11.56 6.48
C SER A 170 9.46 10.76 7.40
N GLN A 171 10.18 11.44 8.27
CA GLN A 171 10.99 10.79 9.31
C GLN A 171 10.14 9.93 10.25
N GLY A 172 8.89 10.34 10.52
CA GLY A 172 7.95 9.57 11.34
C GLY A 172 7.57 8.23 10.67
N ALA A 173 7.31 8.23 9.35
CA ALA A 173 7.05 7.01 8.61
C ALA A 173 8.27 6.07 8.59
N LEU A 174 9.47 6.61 8.36
CA LEU A 174 10.71 5.84 8.43
C LEU A 174 11.00 5.27 9.82
N ALA A 175 10.62 5.98 10.89
CA ALA A 175 10.73 5.46 12.26
C ALA A 175 9.82 4.25 12.48
N VAL A 176 8.59 4.26 11.93
CA VAL A 176 7.72 3.07 11.90
C VAL A 176 8.35 1.97 11.05
N GLY A 177 8.95 2.33 9.90
CA GLY A 177 9.69 1.39 9.04
C GLY A 177 10.80 0.66 9.80
N GLN A 178 11.59 1.37 10.60
CA GLN A 178 12.61 0.76 11.47
C GLN A 178 12.01 -0.19 12.52
N GLN A 179 10.82 0.14 13.04
CA GLN A 179 10.11 -0.76 13.95
C GLN A 179 9.62 -2.02 13.22
N ASN A 180 9.09 -1.87 11.99
CA ASN A 180 8.69 -3.00 11.16
C ASN A 180 9.88 -3.96 10.89
N HIS A 181 11.08 -3.42 10.64
CA HIS A 181 12.28 -4.25 10.50
C HIS A 181 12.60 -5.03 11.78
N ARG A 182 12.52 -4.39 12.94
CA ARG A 182 12.71 -5.07 14.24
C ARG A 182 11.66 -6.13 14.51
N LEU A 183 10.39 -5.86 14.21
CA LEU A 183 9.30 -6.84 14.36
C LEU A 183 9.52 -8.12 13.56
N ASN A 184 10.24 -8.04 12.45
CA ASN A 184 10.52 -9.15 11.57
C ASN A 184 11.93 -9.74 11.78
N ASP A 185 12.65 -9.34 12.80
CA ASP A 185 14.00 -9.81 13.13
C ASP A 185 14.97 -9.72 11.95
N LEU A 186 14.84 -8.65 11.13
CA LEU A 186 15.59 -8.50 9.89
C LEU A 186 17.04 -8.06 10.14
N PRO A 187 17.98 -8.50 9.28
CA PRO A 187 19.37 -8.09 9.38
C PRO A 187 19.54 -6.59 9.18
N ALA A 188 20.62 -6.00 9.74
CA ALA A 188 20.95 -4.59 9.63
C ALA A 188 21.45 -4.20 8.22
N LYS A 189 20.71 -4.58 7.17
CA LYS A 189 21.00 -4.33 5.76
C LYS A 189 20.13 -3.23 5.15
N ALA A 190 19.30 -2.56 5.94
CA ALA A 190 18.46 -1.45 5.49
C ALA A 190 19.05 -0.10 5.90
N ARG A 191 19.01 0.86 4.98
CA ARG A 191 19.30 2.28 5.24
C ARG A 191 18.03 3.08 5.13
N PHE A 192 17.87 4.10 5.99
CA PHE A 192 16.68 4.95 6.07
C PHE A 192 17.10 6.40 5.89
N LEU A 193 16.69 6.99 4.78
CA LEU A 193 17.08 8.35 4.38
C LEU A 193 15.85 9.27 4.47
N GLY A 194 15.78 10.10 5.51
CA GLY A 194 14.73 11.10 5.74
C GLY A 194 14.96 12.36 4.93
N HIS A 195 14.90 12.29 3.60
CA HIS A 195 15.29 13.38 2.71
C HIS A 195 14.31 13.56 1.54
N ASP A 196 14.33 14.77 0.96
CA ASP A 196 13.70 15.04 -0.33
C ASP A 196 14.46 14.29 -1.44
N ILE A 197 13.71 13.46 -2.19
CA ILE A 197 14.25 12.62 -3.27
C ILE A 197 14.98 13.47 -4.33
N PHE A 198 14.41 14.62 -4.70
CA PHE A 198 14.96 15.47 -5.76
C PHE A 198 16.27 16.16 -5.36
N LYS A 199 16.60 16.17 -4.07
CA LYS A 199 17.83 16.73 -3.51
C LYS A 199 18.86 15.68 -3.09
N THR A 200 18.56 14.38 -3.27
CA THR A 200 19.34 13.29 -2.67
C THR A 200 20.05 12.40 -3.71
N TRP A 201 19.94 12.71 -5.00
CA TRP A 201 20.49 11.89 -6.09
C TRP A 201 21.96 11.53 -5.92
N GLY A 202 22.81 12.47 -5.55
CA GLY A 202 24.24 12.22 -5.35
C GLY A 202 24.53 11.20 -4.24
N LYS A 203 23.66 11.09 -3.23
CA LYS A 203 23.78 10.08 -2.18
C LYS A 203 23.25 8.73 -2.64
N ILE A 204 22.12 8.72 -3.39
CA ILE A 204 21.52 7.54 -3.96
C ILE A 204 22.50 6.87 -4.95
N ASN A 205 23.09 7.64 -5.88
CA ASN A 205 24.05 7.13 -6.84
C ASN A 205 25.29 6.49 -6.19
N LYS A 206 25.77 7.03 -5.06
CA LYS A 206 26.92 6.44 -4.33
C LYS A 206 26.60 5.10 -3.66
N MET A 207 25.32 4.77 -3.48
CA MET A 207 24.87 3.53 -2.83
C MET A 207 24.44 2.46 -3.84
N GLY A 208 24.25 2.85 -5.11
CA GLY A 208 23.95 1.94 -6.24
C GLY A 208 25.21 1.35 -6.88
N PRO A 209 25.06 0.69 -8.03
CA PRO A 209 23.79 0.55 -8.75
C PRO A 209 22.82 -0.41 -8.05
N TYR A 210 21.58 -0.48 -8.58
CA TYR A 210 20.49 -1.24 -7.98
C TYR A 210 19.93 -2.29 -8.95
N GLY A 211 19.77 -3.52 -8.47
CA GLY A 211 19.11 -4.58 -9.24
C GLY A 211 17.59 -4.40 -9.30
N VAL A 212 17.00 -3.82 -8.24
CA VAL A 212 15.57 -3.50 -8.25
C VAL A 212 15.31 -2.09 -7.69
N ILE A 213 14.45 -1.33 -8.37
CA ILE A 213 13.97 -0.03 -7.90
C ILE A 213 12.45 -0.05 -7.79
N VAL A 214 11.91 0.37 -6.65
CA VAL A 214 10.46 0.61 -6.46
C VAL A 214 10.22 2.11 -6.38
N ILE A 215 9.26 2.60 -7.19
CA ILE A 215 8.84 4.00 -7.22
C ILE A 215 7.33 4.03 -6.97
N ASP A 216 6.92 4.32 -5.74
CA ASP A 216 5.52 4.36 -5.30
C ASP A 216 5.15 5.74 -4.73
N PRO A 217 5.12 6.78 -5.58
CA PRO A 217 4.85 8.14 -5.12
C PRO A 217 3.36 8.34 -4.85
N PRO A 218 2.99 9.31 -3.99
CA PRO A 218 1.63 9.79 -3.91
C PRO A 218 1.23 10.42 -5.26
N SER A 219 -0.03 10.28 -5.67
CA SER A 219 -0.53 10.90 -6.91
C SER A 219 -0.40 12.42 -6.86
N TYR A 220 -0.71 13.00 -5.70
CA TYR A 220 -0.60 14.41 -5.40
C TYR A 220 -0.28 14.62 -3.92
N GLN A 221 0.81 15.32 -3.65
CA GLN A 221 1.15 15.79 -2.31
C GLN A 221 1.70 17.22 -2.42
N LYS A 222 0.92 18.18 -1.92
CA LYS A 222 1.30 19.60 -1.97
C LYS A 222 2.70 19.83 -1.39
N GLY A 223 3.58 20.44 -2.18
CA GLY A 223 4.96 20.76 -1.78
C GLY A 223 5.95 19.58 -1.86
N SER A 224 5.52 18.40 -2.33
CA SER A 224 6.37 17.21 -2.43
C SER A 224 6.34 16.58 -3.82
N PHE A 225 5.17 16.17 -4.33
CA PHE A 225 5.07 15.43 -5.57
C PHE A 225 3.75 15.70 -6.32
N ILE A 226 3.86 15.89 -7.63
CA ILE A 226 2.73 15.96 -8.58
C ILE A 226 3.05 15.03 -9.74
N ALA A 227 2.28 13.95 -9.91
CA ALA A 227 2.56 12.90 -10.89
C ALA A 227 2.84 13.44 -12.30
N THR A 228 2.00 14.35 -12.81
CA THR A 228 2.12 14.91 -14.17
C THR A 228 3.37 15.78 -14.40
N LYS A 229 4.04 16.22 -13.32
CA LYS A 229 5.23 17.11 -13.40
C LYS A 229 6.51 16.43 -12.95
N ASP A 230 6.40 15.51 -12.02
CA ASP A 230 7.55 15.02 -11.28
C ASP A 230 7.94 13.60 -11.65
N TYR A 231 7.00 12.80 -12.17
CA TYR A 231 7.29 11.40 -12.52
C TYR A 231 8.40 11.29 -13.56
N ILE A 232 8.39 12.12 -14.59
CA ILE A 232 9.43 12.14 -15.63
C ILE A 232 10.83 12.42 -15.07
N LYS A 233 10.93 13.20 -13.99
CA LYS A 233 12.21 13.52 -13.34
C LYS A 233 12.79 12.30 -12.63
N LEU A 234 11.94 11.41 -12.11
CA LEU A 234 12.33 10.14 -11.51
C LEU A 234 12.79 9.16 -12.59
N ILE A 235 11.95 8.97 -13.62
CA ILE A 235 12.21 8.03 -14.72
C ILE A 235 13.53 8.38 -15.42
N ARG A 236 13.83 9.66 -15.63
CA ARG A 236 15.07 10.12 -16.25
C ARG A 236 16.35 9.70 -15.50
N ARG A 237 16.23 9.33 -14.22
CA ARG A 237 17.37 8.85 -13.40
C ARG A 237 17.58 7.34 -13.45
N LEU A 238 16.59 6.59 -13.90
CA LEU A 238 16.62 5.13 -13.85
C LEU A 238 17.80 4.53 -14.63
N PRO A 239 18.14 4.99 -15.85
CA PRO A 239 19.29 4.43 -16.58
C PRO A 239 20.63 4.55 -15.83
N ASP A 240 20.80 5.60 -15.01
CA ASP A 240 22.02 5.82 -14.23
C ASP A 240 22.05 5.05 -12.91
N LEU A 241 20.88 4.55 -12.47
CA LEU A 241 20.69 3.90 -11.16
C LEU A 241 20.59 2.38 -11.25
N LEU A 242 20.00 1.87 -12.34
CA LEU A 242 19.77 0.43 -12.54
C LEU A 242 21.02 -0.29 -13.01
N GLU A 243 21.18 -1.50 -12.51
CA GLU A 243 22.12 -2.48 -13.08
C GLU A 243 21.66 -2.92 -14.49
N PRO A 244 22.56 -3.44 -15.35
CA PRO A 244 22.15 -4.16 -16.55
C PRO A 244 21.16 -5.27 -16.19
N GLN A 245 20.07 -5.41 -16.93
CA GLN A 245 18.96 -6.33 -16.64
C GLN A 245 18.20 -6.04 -15.33
N GLY A 246 18.50 -4.95 -14.64
CA GLY A 246 17.81 -4.54 -13.42
C GLY A 246 16.33 -4.21 -13.66
N HIS A 247 15.54 -4.30 -12.62
CA HIS A 247 14.09 -4.17 -12.67
C HIS A 247 13.59 -2.89 -12.00
N VAL A 248 12.49 -2.32 -12.49
CA VAL A 248 11.80 -1.22 -11.83
C VAL A 248 10.29 -1.46 -11.77
N LEU A 249 9.70 -1.22 -10.60
CA LEU A 249 8.25 -1.08 -10.43
C LEU A 249 7.90 0.40 -10.41
N LEU A 250 7.08 0.82 -11.38
CA LEU A 250 6.49 2.16 -11.44
C LEU A 250 5.04 2.07 -10.99
N CYS A 251 4.72 2.69 -9.84
CA CYS A 251 3.39 2.64 -9.24
C CYS A 251 2.65 3.96 -9.47
N LEU A 252 1.39 3.90 -9.88
CA LEU A 252 0.56 5.07 -10.13
C LEU A 252 -0.86 4.85 -9.58
N ASN A 253 -1.16 5.53 -8.48
CA ASN A 253 -2.48 5.51 -7.84
C ASN A 253 -3.23 6.83 -8.13
N ALA A 254 -3.46 7.11 -9.41
CA ALA A 254 -4.18 8.28 -9.90
C ALA A 254 -5.28 7.81 -10.86
N PRO A 255 -6.56 7.86 -10.47
CA PRO A 255 -7.67 7.41 -11.34
C PRO A 255 -7.83 8.23 -12.62
N GLU A 256 -7.32 9.46 -12.64
CA GLU A 256 -7.34 10.37 -13.79
C GLU A 256 -6.20 10.14 -14.80
N LEU A 257 -5.22 9.31 -14.47
CA LEU A 257 -4.09 8.98 -15.33
C LEU A 257 -4.07 7.47 -15.62
N ASP A 258 -4.02 7.12 -16.90
CA ASP A 258 -3.96 5.73 -17.36
C ASP A 258 -2.53 5.19 -17.45
N THR A 259 -2.37 3.94 -17.87
CA THR A 259 -1.07 3.31 -18.09
C THR A 259 -0.27 3.99 -19.19
N GLN A 260 -0.94 4.57 -20.21
CA GLN A 260 -0.28 5.27 -21.31
C GLN A 260 0.50 6.49 -20.82
N PHE A 261 0.04 7.13 -19.75
CA PHE A 261 0.81 8.19 -19.10
C PHE A 261 2.22 7.72 -18.71
N LEU A 262 2.35 6.56 -18.03
CA LEU A 262 3.67 6.03 -17.65
C LEU A 262 4.46 5.53 -18.85
N HIS A 263 3.82 4.86 -19.80
CA HIS A 263 4.49 4.40 -21.02
C HIS A 263 5.09 5.56 -21.81
N ALA A 264 4.36 6.67 -21.97
CA ALA A 264 4.87 7.86 -22.64
C ALA A 264 6.06 8.48 -21.90
N GLN A 265 5.99 8.58 -20.57
CA GLN A 265 7.09 9.09 -19.75
C GLN A 265 8.36 8.23 -19.85
N VAL A 266 8.21 6.90 -19.89
CA VAL A 266 9.34 5.96 -20.04
C VAL A 266 9.92 6.08 -21.44
N ALA A 267 9.09 6.10 -22.49
CA ALA A 267 9.55 6.24 -23.88
C ALA A 267 10.35 7.54 -24.09
N GLU A 268 9.95 8.65 -23.42
CA GLU A 268 10.65 9.92 -23.51
C GLU A 268 11.95 9.95 -22.70
N ALA A 269 11.92 9.47 -21.43
CA ALA A 269 12.97 9.77 -20.47
C ALA A 269 13.96 8.61 -20.23
N ALA A 270 13.55 7.37 -20.52
CA ALA A 270 14.36 6.16 -20.33
C ALA A 270 14.03 5.09 -21.40
N PRO A 271 14.25 5.37 -22.70
CA PRO A 271 13.83 4.50 -23.80
C PRO A 271 14.53 3.12 -23.83
N ALA A 272 15.59 2.94 -23.07
CA ALA A 272 16.24 1.64 -22.87
C ALA A 272 15.42 0.70 -21.96
N LEU A 273 14.51 1.21 -21.15
CA LEU A 273 13.66 0.38 -20.31
C LEU A 273 12.58 -0.30 -21.15
N ARG A 274 12.52 -1.61 -21.04
CA ARG A 274 11.55 -2.43 -21.74
C ARG A 274 10.41 -2.79 -20.81
N PHE A 275 9.17 -2.55 -21.23
CA PHE A 275 7.97 -2.99 -20.49
C PHE A 275 7.93 -4.52 -20.47
N VAL A 276 7.67 -5.09 -19.29
CA VAL A 276 7.53 -6.53 -19.08
C VAL A 276 6.07 -6.87 -18.86
N GLU A 277 5.44 -6.28 -17.83
CA GLU A 277 4.06 -6.59 -17.45
C GLU A 277 3.45 -5.48 -16.59
N ARG A 278 2.11 -5.50 -16.47
CA ARG A 278 1.37 -4.84 -15.40
C ARG A 278 1.04 -5.87 -14.34
N LEU A 279 1.50 -5.67 -13.12
CA LEU A 279 1.15 -6.56 -12.02
C LEU A 279 -0.34 -6.43 -11.72
N ALA A 280 -1.01 -7.58 -11.54
CA ALA A 280 -2.40 -7.60 -11.12
C ALA A 280 -2.56 -7.05 -9.70
N ASN A 281 -3.62 -6.31 -9.45
CA ASN A 281 -4.01 -5.94 -8.09
C ASN A 281 -4.49 -7.18 -7.32
N PRO A 282 -4.43 -7.19 -5.97
CA PRO A 282 -5.03 -8.27 -5.20
C PRO A 282 -6.52 -8.44 -5.54
N ALA A 283 -7.01 -9.68 -5.54
CA ALA A 283 -8.35 -10.04 -6.01
C ALA A 283 -9.51 -9.24 -5.39
N ALA A 284 -9.32 -8.72 -4.18
CA ALA A 284 -10.30 -7.86 -3.53
C ALA A 284 -10.36 -6.42 -4.07
N PHE A 285 -9.37 -5.98 -4.86
CA PHE A 285 -9.27 -4.62 -5.40
C PHE A 285 -9.63 -4.57 -6.91
N VAL A 286 -10.79 -5.13 -7.24
CA VAL A 286 -11.28 -5.12 -8.62
C VAL A 286 -12.05 -3.84 -8.89
N ASP A 287 -11.72 -3.18 -10.00
CA ASP A 287 -12.43 -2.02 -10.54
C ASP A 287 -13.13 -2.39 -11.86
N ILE A 288 -14.27 -1.76 -12.15
CA ILE A 288 -14.94 -1.89 -13.46
C ILE A 288 -14.02 -1.42 -14.59
N ASP A 289 -13.28 -0.34 -14.33
CA ASP A 289 -12.30 0.21 -15.23
C ASP A 289 -10.89 0.01 -14.63
N PRO A 290 -10.11 -0.95 -15.14
CA PRO A 290 -8.77 -1.22 -14.62
C PRO A 290 -7.82 -0.01 -14.68
N GLU A 291 -8.07 0.96 -15.58
CA GLU A 291 -7.24 2.17 -15.67
C GLU A 291 -7.49 3.16 -14.51
N LYS A 292 -8.58 3.01 -13.77
CA LYS A 292 -8.86 3.78 -12.56
C LYS A 292 -8.28 3.18 -11.29
N SER A 293 -7.92 1.89 -11.34
CA SER A 293 -7.29 1.19 -10.22
C SER A 293 -5.82 1.60 -10.04
N LEU A 294 -5.19 1.09 -8.98
CA LEU A 294 -3.73 1.15 -8.83
C LEU A 294 -3.06 0.46 -10.03
N LYS A 295 -2.11 1.16 -10.64
CA LYS A 295 -1.28 0.67 -11.73
C LYS A 295 0.13 0.40 -11.21
N VAL A 296 0.61 -0.83 -11.33
CA VAL A 296 1.99 -1.23 -11.01
C VAL A 296 2.60 -1.80 -12.28
N LEU A 297 3.46 -1.03 -12.92
CA LEU A 297 4.10 -1.40 -14.17
C LEU A 297 5.54 -1.86 -13.92
N HIS A 298 5.85 -3.05 -14.37
CA HIS A 298 7.18 -3.62 -14.32
C HIS A 298 7.93 -3.36 -15.63
N TYR A 299 9.08 -2.75 -15.50
CA TYR A 299 10.05 -2.55 -16.60
C TYR A 299 11.39 -3.20 -16.24
N GLN A 300 12.16 -3.55 -17.27
CA GLN A 300 13.50 -4.08 -17.17
C GLN A 300 14.47 -3.22 -17.96
N ASN A 301 15.64 -2.96 -17.40
CA ASN A 301 16.74 -2.31 -18.09
C ASN A 301 17.34 -3.26 -19.14
N ALA A 302 17.75 -2.72 -20.28
CA ALA A 302 18.33 -3.50 -21.37
C ALA A 302 19.69 -4.12 -21.00
#